data_4683fc13a7ac6aa71161d4f92598f888
#
_entry.id   4683fc13a7ac6aa71161d4f92598f888
#
_cell.length_a   1.000
_cell.length_b   1.000
_cell.length_c   1.000
_cell.angle_alpha   90.00
_cell.angle_beta   90.00
_cell.angle_gamma   90.00
#
_symmetry.space_group_name_H-M   'P 1'
#
loop_
_entity.id
_entity.type
_entity.pdbx_description
1 polymer ?
#
loop_
_entity_poly.entity_id
_entity_poly.type
_entity_poly.pdbx_seq_one_letter_code
_entity_poly.pdbx_strand_id
1 'polypeptide(L)'
;KNFSPLVKIGNSTNDDRLTEVNETVESYHEQNKRAWEYNAYDFWVKDSTPGSRAKEILNDPIGQLKKYADYFDSYTGVKVANICGSCGKKAIPLAVLGADVTIFDISNDNKKYAMEVAGLAGVKIDYQVCNVLEINMDIYRRTFDVVFMEGGVLHYFHDIDAFMSVMNLLLKPGGKMICSDFHPFTKIADSLALEQKAMSYFSEEVFQGEMAHARFMDHEVRAKMP
;
A
#
# COMPACT_ATOMS: atom_id res chain seq x y z
N LYS A 1 -21.18 -15.60 -27.77
CA LYS A 1 -22.50 -15.47 -27.08
C LYS A 1 -22.53 -14.09 -26.47
N ASN A 2 -23.53 -13.33 -26.91
CA ASN A 2 -23.76 -11.91 -26.69
C ASN A 2 -23.89 -11.57 -25.20
N PHE A 3 -23.15 -10.59 -24.74
CA PHE A 3 -23.50 -9.86 -23.54
C PHE A 3 -24.56 -8.84 -23.89
N SER A 4 -25.70 -8.90 -23.22
CA SER A 4 -26.81 -7.97 -23.35
C SER A 4 -26.51 -6.65 -22.65
N PRO A 5 -27.04 -5.53 -23.17
CA PRO A 5 -26.65 -4.23 -22.69
C PRO A 5 -27.48 -3.76 -21.49
N LEU A 6 -26.80 -3.03 -20.63
CA LEU A 6 -27.23 -1.91 -19.80
C LEU A 6 -28.75 -1.75 -19.56
N VAL A 7 -29.14 -2.01 -18.33
CA VAL A 7 -30.41 -1.55 -17.76
C VAL A 7 -30.43 -0.02 -17.78
N LYS A 8 -31.35 0.58 -18.51
CA LYS A 8 -31.66 2.00 -18.39
C LYS A 8 -32.31 2.25 -17.03
N ILE A 9 -31.61 2.86 -16.12
CA ILE A 9 -32.18 3.43 -14.89
C ILE A 9 -32.66 4.83 -15.25
N GLY A 10 -33.90 5.15 -14.82
CA GLY A 10 -34.62 6.36 -15.18
C GLY A 10 -33.90 7.64 -14.74
N ASN A 11 -34.26 8.75 -15.38
CA ASN A 11 -33.78 10.10 -15.18
C ASN A 11 -33.88 10.57 -13.71
N SER A 12 -32.84 10.35 -12.95
CA SER A 12 -32.40 11.24 -11.88
C SER A 12 -31.02 11.73 -12.30
N THR A 13 -30.82 13.02 -12.25
CA THR A 13 -29.66 13.69 -12.77
C THR A 13 -28.36 13.03 -12.32
N ASN A 14 -27.58 12.57 -13.26
CA ASN A 14 -26.30 11.85 -13.09
C ASN A 14 -25.24 12.65 -12.29
N ASP A 15 -25.51 13.90 -11.96
CA ASP A 15 -24.57 14.83 -11.33
C ASP A 15 -24.49 14.61 -9.80
N ASP A 16 -25.63 14.36 -9.14
CA ASP A 16 -25.68 14.26 -7.68
C ASP A 16 -25.01 12.96 -7.15
N ARG A 17 -25.06 11.86 -7.92
CA ARG A 17 -24.41 10.60 -7.52
C ARG A 17 -22.90 10.60 -7.73
N LEU A 18 -22.42 11.30 -8.75
CA LEU A 18 -20.98 11.44 -9.01
C LEU A 18 -20.32 12.35 -7.98
N THR A 19 -21.00 13.41 -7.55
CA THR A 19 -20.53 14.28 -6.47
C THR A 19 -20.51 13.57 -5.12
N GLU A 20 -21.55 12.82 -4.74
CA GLU A 20 -21.55 12.05 -3.49
C GLU A 20 -20.45 10.97 -3.45
N VAL A 21 -20.26 10.23 -4.56
CA VAL A 21 -19.19 9.21 -4.65
C VAL A 21 -17.81 9.85 -4.58
N ASN A 22 -17.59 10.98 -5.22
CA ASN A 22 -16.30 11.67 -5.19
C ASN A 22 -15.99 12.24 -3.80
N GLU A 23 -16.95 12.85 -3.11
CA GLU A 23 -16.78 13.35 -1.76
C GLU A 23 -16.48 12.21 -0.78
N THR A 24 -17.14 11.05 -0.92
CA THR A 24 -16.92 9.89 -0.06
C THR A 24 -15.53 9.27 -0.29
N VAL A 25 -15.09 9.14 -1.54
CA VAL A 25 -13.76 8.58 -1.88
C VAL A 25 -12.65 9.51 -1.39
N GLU A 26 -12.78 10.82 -1.57
CA GLU A 26 -11.83 11.81 -1.05
C GLU A 26 -11.77 11.77 0.49
N SER A 27 -12.91 11.64 1.17
CA SER A 27 -12.99 11.49 2.61
C SER A 27 -12.24 10.25 3.13
N TYR A 28 -12.39 9.08 2.51
CA TYR A 28 -11.66 7.86 2.91
C TYR A 28 -10.15 8.00 2.68
N HIS A 29 -9.76 8.64 1.61
CA HIS A 29 -8.34 8.90 1.32
C HIS A 29 -7.71 9.78 2.39
N GLU A 30 -8.35 10.90 2.75
CA GLU A 30 -7.86 11.79 3.79
C GLU A 30 -7.87 11.14 5.19
N GLN A 31 -8.84 10.30 5.50
CA GLN A 31 -8.84 9.51 6.73
C GLN A 31 -7.65 8.55 6.77
N ASN A 32 -7.42 7.80 5.70
CA ASN A 32 -6.28 6.88 5.60
C ASN A 32 -4.95 7.64 5.74
N LYS A 33 -4.82 8.80 5.10
CA LYS A 33 -3.63 9.64 5.19
C LYS A 33 -3.37 10.09 6.63
N ARG A 34 -4.36 10.66 7.31
CA ARG A 34 -4.22 11.09 8.70
C ARG A 34 -3.84 9.92 9.62
N ALA A 35 -4.47 8.77 9.42
CA ALA A 35 -4.19 7.57 10.20
C ALA A 35 -2.77 7.05 9.97
N TRP A 36 -2.30 7.02 8.73
CA TRP A 36 -0.95 6.55 8.38
C TRP A 36 0.16 7.58 8.69
N GLU A 37 -0.16 8.86 8.84
CA GLU A 37 0.79 9.88 9.29
C GLU A 37 0.88 10.00 10.80
N TYR A 38 -0.16 9.59 11.55
CA TYR A 38 -0.24 9.82 12.98
C TYR A 38 0.85 9.08 13.75
N ASN A 39 1.88 9.82 14.20
CA ASN A 39 3.04 9.29 14.93
C ASN A 39 3.74 8.10 14.25
N ALA A 40 3.64 7.97 12.94
CA ALA A 40 4.18 6.83 12.22
C ALA A 40 5.70 6.76 12.30
N TYR A 41 6.39 7.89 12.27
CA TYR A 41 7.84 7.93 12.44
C TYR A 41 8.26 7.39 13.81
N ASP A 42 7.64 7.86 14.90
CA ASP A 42 7.97 7.43 16.26
C ASP A 42 7.63 5.95 16.47
N PHE A 43 6.54 5.48 15.87
CA PHE A 43 6.18 4.06 15.87
C PHE A 43 7.30 3.21 15.24
N TRP A 44 7.81 3.58 14.06
CA TRP A 44 8.89 2.84 13.41
C TRP A 44 10.19 2.90 14.19
N VAL A 45 10.55 4.06 14.77
CA VAL A 45 11.75 4.21 15.62
C VAL A 45 11.66 3.34 16.86
N LYS A 46 10.48 3.22 17.46
CA LYS A 46 10.24 2.35 18.63
C LYS A 46 10.36 0.85 18.28
N ASP A 47 9.90 0.45 17.06
CA ASP A 47 10.05 -0.92 16.55
C ASP A 47 11.53 -1.25 16.27
N SER A 48 12.20 -0.40 15.55
CA SER A 48 13.64 -0.48 15.24
C SER A 48 14.18 0.90 14.88
N THR A 49 15.28 1.33 15.49
CA THR A 49 15.91 2.58 15.09
C THR A 49 16.41 2.49 13.64
N PRO A 50 16.48 3.62 12.89
CA PRO A 50 16.98 3.60 11.51
C PRO A 50 18.34 2.93 11.36
N GLY A 51 19.25 3.15 12.31
CA GLY A 51 20.58 2.52 12.32
C GLY A 51 20.52 1.00 12.52
N SER A 52 19.68 0.52 13.44
CA SER A 52 19.49 -0.92 13.64
C SER A 52 18.86 -1.57 12.41
N ARG A 53 17.85 -0.94 11.85
CA ARG A 53 17.17 -1.41 10.64
C ARG A 53 18.12 -1.49 9.43
N ALA A 54 18.94 -0.45 9.23
CA ALA A 54 19.93 -0.46 8.15
C ALA A 54 20.94 -1.61 8.30
N LYS A 55 21.43 -1.85 9.52
CA LYS A 55 22.35 -2.98 9.80
C LYS A 55 21.70 -4.34 9.51
N GLU A 56 20.45 -4.54 9.94
CA GLU A 56 19.70 -5.77 9.66
C GLU A 56 19.58 -6.03 8.16
N ILE A 57 19.25 -4.99 7.38
CA ILE A 57 19.12 -5.07 5.93
C ILE A 57 20.46 -5.39 5.27
N LEU A 58 21.53 -4.71 5.68
CA LEU A 58 22.86 -4.94 5.11
C LEU A 58 23.41 -6.33 5.43
N ASN A 59 23.07 -6.89 6.60
CA ASN A 59 23.52 -8.22 6.99
C ASN A 59 22.85 -9.33 6.16
N ASP A 60 21.58 -9.18 5.83
CA ASP A 60 20.83 -10.20 5.07
C ASP A 60 19.72 -9.56 4.23
N PRO A 61 20.06 -8.87 3.12
CA PRO A 61 19.07 -8.19 2.29
C PRO A 61 18.08 -9.16 1.62
N ILE A 62 18.53 -10.36 1.24
CA ILE A 62 17.65 -11.39 0.65
C ILE A 62 16.68 -11.93 1.69
N GLY A 63 17.15 -12.26 2.88
CA GLY A 63 16.29 -12.72 3.97
C GLY A 63 15.25 -11.69 4.40
N GLN A 64 15.54 -10.37 4.26
CA GLN A 64 14.55 -9.32 4.49
C GLN A 64 13.40 -9.35 3.47
N LEU A 65 13.62 -9.86 2.26
CA LEU A 65 12.57 -10.05 1.26
C LEU A 65 11.68 -11.26 1.58
N LYS A 66 12.19 -12.24 2.35
CA LYS A 66 11.47 -13.47 2.72
C LYS A 66 11.00 -14.22 1.47
N LYS A 67 9.76 -14.69 1.48
CA LYS A 67 9.12 -15.41 0.36
C LYS A 67 9.08 -14.63 -0.96
N TYR A 68 9.29 -13.32 -0.92
CA TYR A 68 9.23 -12.50 -2.15
C TYR A 68 10.51 -12.56 -2.97
N ALA A 69 11.63 -12.99 -2.39
CA ALA A 69 12.90 -13.13 -3.11
C ALA A 69 12.79 -14.03 -4.35
N ASP A 70 12.00 -15.11 -4.25
CA ASP A 70 11.82 -16.12 -5.31
C ASP A 70 11.06 -15.59 -6.54
N TYR A 71 10.41 -14.43 -6.42
CA TYR A 71 9.69 -13.80 -7.54
C TYR A 71 10.54 -12.84 -8.37
N PHE A 72 11.81 -12.60 -7.98
CA PHE A 72 12.74 -11.76 -8.70
C PHE A 72 13.77 -12.62 -9.42
N ASP A 73 13.82 -12.54 -10.76
CA ASP A 73 14.81 -13.26 -11.57
C ASP A 73 16.21 -12.62 -11.45
N SER A 74 16.25 -11.31 -11.21
CA SER A 74 17.45 -10.54 -10.89
C SER A 74 17.03 -9.29 -10.09
N TYR A 75 18.00 -8.59 -9.52
CA TYR A 75 17.78 -7.34 -8.80
C TYR A 75 18.46 -6.16 -9.51
N THR A 76 19.69 -6.35 -9.98
CA THR A 76 20.52 -5.27 -10.50
C THR A 76 19.88 -4.59 -11.71
N GLY A 77 19.60 -3.30 -11.59
CA GLY A 77 19.02 -2.47 -12.63
C GLY A 77 17.52 -2.70 -12.88
N VAL A 78 16.88 -3.59 -12.14
CA VAL A 78 15.42 -3.80 -12.20
C VAL A 78 14.71 -2.59 -11.61
N LYS A 79 13.83 -1.97 -12.38
CA LYS A 79 12.99 -0.86 -11.90
C LYS A 79 11.77 -1.38 -11.16
N VAL A 80 11.66 -1.04 -9.89
CA VAL A 80 10.58 -1.52 -9.01
C VAL A 80 9.74 -0.35 -8.54
N ALA A 81 8.42 -0.41 -8.77
CA ALA A 81 7.45 0.43 -8.08
C ALA A 81 6.96 -0.32 -6.83
N ASN A 82 7.31 0.17 -5.64
CA ASN A 82 6.78 -0.38 -4.39
C ASN A 82 5.57 0.44 -3.95
N ILE A 83 4.40 -0.15 -4.14
CA ILE A 83 3.10 0.49 -3.90
C ILE A 83 2.71 0.34 -2.43
N CYS A 84 2.28 1.46 -1.81
CA CYS A 84 2.00 1.54 -0.37
C CYS A 84 3.18 0.98 0.43
N GLY A 85 4.40 1.40 0.06
CA GLY A 85 5.65 0.81 0.54
C GLY A 85 6.02 1.17 1.96
N SER A 86 5.22 2.00 2.63
CA SER A 86 5.36 2.38 4.03
C SER A 86 6.79 2.80 4.39
N CYS A 87 7.35 2.29 5.46
CA CYS A 87 8.70 2.58 5.94
C CYS A 87 9.84 1.97 5.09
N GLY A 88 9.55 1.49 3.88
CA GLY A 88 10.54 0.95 2.95
C GLY A 88 11.09 -0.43 3.29
N LYS A 89 10.39 -1.21 4.11
CA LYS A 89 10.82 -2.51 4.65
C LYS A 89 11.26 -3.52 3.57
N LYS A 90 10.68 -3.42 2.36
CA LYS A 90 11.06 -4.25 1.21
C LYS A 90 11.82 -3.46 0.14
N ALA A 91 11.49 -2.19 0.00
CA ALA A 91 12.14 -1.31 -0.97
C ALA A 91 13.65 -1.17 -0.72
N ILE A 92 14.05 -0.95 0.54
CA ILE A 92 15.46 -0.74 0.88
C ILE A 92 16.31 -2.01 0.65
N PRO A 93 15.88 -3.22 1.08
CA PRO A 93 16.58 -4.45 0.70
C PRO A 93 16.72 -4.64 -0.82
N LEU A 94 15.67 -4.34 -1.60
CA LEU A 94 15.74 -4.39 -3.07
C LEU A 94 16.79 -3.41 -3.62
N ALA A 95 16.85 -2.19 -3.08
CA ALA A 95 17.86 -1.21 -3.46
C ALA A 95 19.29 -1.65 -3.07
N VAL A 96 19.48 -2.28 -1.90
CA VAL A 96 20.77 -2.87 -1.50
C VAL A 96 21.21 -3.95 -2.46
N LEU A 97 20.28 -4.74 -3.01
CA LEU A 97 20.54 -5.76 -4.01
C LEU A 97 20.73 -5.19 -5.43
N GLY A 98 20.63 -3.87 -5.61
CA GLY A 98 20.93 -3.19 -6.86
C GLY A 98 19.71 -2.83 -7.72
N ALA A 99 18.50 -2.96 -7.20
CA ALA A 99 17.30 -2.50 -7.89
C ALA A 99 17.17 -0.97 -7.84
N ASP A 100 16.56 -0.39 -8.87
CA ASP A 100 16.14 1.01 -8.92
C ASP A 100 14.69 1.11 -8.39
N VAL A 101 14.53 1.58 -7.15
CA VAL A 101 13.26 1.48 -6.44
C VAL A 101 12.62 2.84 -6.25
N THR A 102 11.36 2.95 -6.67
CA THR A 102 10.46 4.06 -6.35
C THR A 102 9.36 3.57 -5.40
N ILE A 103 9.22 4.20 -4.26
CA ILE A 103 8.11 3.99 -3.32
C ILE A 103 7.00 4.99 -3.63
N PHE A 104 5.77 4.53 -3.69
CA PHE A 104 4.56 5.36 -3.72
C PHE A 104 3.77 5.09 -2.45
N ASP A 105 3.66 6.08 -1.59
CA ASP A 105 2.97 5.95 -0.30
C ASP A 105 2.34 7.29 0.09
N ILE A 106 1.39 7.26 1.00
CA ILE A 106 0.60 8.43 1.38
C ILE A 106 1.25 9.26 2.50
N SER A 107 2.18 8.67 3.27
CA SER A 107 2.68 9.23 4.53
C SER A 107 4.06 9.87 4.41
N ASN A 108 4.18 11.13 4.84
CA ASN A 108 5.47 11.82 4.98
C ASN A 108 6.32 11.23 6.12
N ASP A 109 5.70 10.78 7.19
CA ASP A 109 6.39 10.17 8.33
C ASP A 109 7.04 8.84 7.93
N ASN A 110 6.33 8.03 7.14
CA ASN A 110 6.89 6.82 6.54
C ASN A 110 8.08 7.15 5.64
N LYS A 111 7.95 8.19 4.78
CA LYS A 111 9.04 8.67 3.93
C LYS A 111 10.26 9.06 4.76
N LYS A 112 10.06 9.86 5.82
CA LYS A 112 11.14 10.32 6.68
C LYS A 112 11.96 9.14 7.21
N TYR A 113 11.29 8.15 7.78
CA TYR A 113 11.95 6.96 8.31
C TYR A 113 12.66 6.16 7.20
N ALA A 114 11.99 5.90 6.09
CA ALA A 114 12.56 5.13 4.97
C ALA A 114 13.81 5.81 4.40
N MET A 115 13.80 7.13 4.23
CA MET A 115 14.95 7.88 3.70
C MET A 115 16.15 7.85 4.65
N GLU A 116 15.92 7.91 5.98
CA GLU A 116 17.00 7.77 6.96
C GLU A 116 17.62 6.37 6.91
N VAL A 117 16.79 5.32 6.87
CA VAL A 117 17.28 3.94 6.75
C VAL A 117 18.07 3.73 5.46
N ALA A 118 17.55 4.20 4.32
CA ALA A 118 18.22 4.09 3.02
C ALA A 118 19.57 4.82 3.02
N GLY A 119 19.62 6.04 3.58
CA GLY A 119 20.88 6.80 3.71
C GLY A 119 21.91 6.08 4.56
N LEU A 120 21.50 5.48 5.69
CA LEU A 120 22.37 4.70 6.57
C LEU A 120 22.79 3.35 5.95
N ALA A 121 21.97 2.79 5.07
CA ALA A 121 22.32 1.61 4.29
C ALA A 121 23.19 1.93 3.06
N GLY A 122 23.46 3.21 2.77
CA GLY A 122 24.29 3.64 1.64
C GLY A 122 23.63 3.48 0.28
N VAL A 123 22.29 3.40 0.22
CA VAL A 123 21.52 3.25 -1.01
C VAL A 123 20.62 4.44 -1.28
N LYS A 124 20.23 4.60 -2.55
CA LYS A 124 19.24 5.59 -2.96
C LYS A 124 17.93 4.90 -3.27
N ILE A 125 16.85 5.50 -2.82
CA ILE A 125 15.48 5.17 -3.21
C ILE A 125 14.79 6.47 -3.63
N ASP A 126 13.86 6.39 -4.57
CA ASP A 126 12.92 7.47 -4.83
C ASP A 126 11.66 7.23 -3.97
N TYR A 127 11.15 8.30 -3.34
CA TYR A 127 9.96 8.19 -2.48
C TYR A 127 8.96 9.30 -2.80
N GLN A 128 7.88 8.91 -3.44
CA GLN A 128 6.78 9.77 -3.84
C GLN A 128 5.65 9.71 -2.81
N VAL A 129 5.41 10.84 -2.11
CA VAL A 129 4.25 10.95 -1.21
C VAL A 129 3.05 11.38 -2.02
N CYS A 130 2.15 10.44 -2.28
CA CYS A 130 0.97 10.69 -3.11
C CYS A 130 -0.14 9.67 -2.85
N ASN A 131 -1.34 10.00 -3.28
CA ASN A 131 -2.37 9.01 -3.53
C ASN A 131 -1.94 8.14 -4.73
N VAL A 132 -1.98 6.83 -4.55
CA VAL A 132 -1.58 5.88 -5.62
C VAL A 132 -2.45 6.03 -6.86
N LEU A 133 -3.73 6.41 -6.72
CA LEU A 133 -4.63 6.65 -7.86
C LEU A 133 -4.26 7.93 -8.65
N GLU A 134 -3.42 8.80 -8.08
CA GLU A 134 -3.02 10.09 -8.65
C GLU A 134 -1.55 10.10 -9.11
N ILE A 135 -0.90 8.94 -9.20
CA ILE A 135 0.48 8.84 -9.70
C ILE A 135 0.57 9.50 -11.08
N ASN A 136 1.55 10.40 -11.23
CA ASN A 136 1.75 11.14 -12.48
C ASN A 136 2.17 10.19 -13.62
N MET A 137 1.23 9.85 -14.49
CA MET A 137 1.44 8.93 -15.61
C MET A 137 2.26 9.54 -16.75
N ASP A 138 2.48 10.85 -16.79
CA ASP A 138 3.41 11.46 -17.74
C ASP A 138 4.87 11.11 -17.42
N ILE A 139 5.14 10.83 -16.12
CA ILE A 139 6.46 10.46 -15.64
C ILE A 139 6.62 8.93 -15.57
N TYR A 140 5.62 8.22 -15.03
CA TYR A 140 5.80 6.84 -14.57
C TYR A 140 5.13 5.78 -15.47
N ARG A 141 4.42 6.18 -16.53
CA ARG A 141 3.78 5.22 -17.45
C ARG A 141 4.85 4.29 -18.07
N ARG A 142 4.61 2.98 -17.97
CA ARG A 142 5.46 1.93 -18.54
C ARG A 142 6.94 2.06 -18.14
N THR A 143 7.17 2.45 -16.90
CA THR A 143 8.52 2.71 -16.39
C THR A 143 9.10 1.50 -15.66
N PHE A 144 8.25 0.69 -15.00
CA PHE A 144 8.70 -0.33 -14.07
C PHE A 144 8.67 -1.73 -14.68
N ASP A 145 9.70 -2.51 -14.34
CA ASP A 145 9.78 -3.93 -14.65
C ASP A 145 8.94 -4.75 -13.69
N VAL A 146 8.84 -4.28 -12.44
CA VAL A 146 8.06 -4.91 -11.38
C VAL A 146 7.22 -3.87 -10.65
N VAL A 147 5.95 -4.16 -10.45
CA VAL A 147 5.08 -3.50 -9.46
C VAL A 147 4.97 -4.45 -8.27
N PHE A 148 5.38 -3.99 -7.11
CA PHE A 148 5.44 -4.79 -5.89
C PHE A 148 4.59 -4.18 -4.79
N MET A 149 3.75 -4.99 -4.13
CA MET A 149 3.00 -4.61 -2.95
C MET A 149 2.76 -5.80 -2.02
N GLU A 150 2.73 -5.51 -0.70
CA GLU A 150 2.48 -6.53 0.32
C GLU A 150 1.76 -5.97 1.54
N GLY A 151 1.17 -6.87 2.30
CA GLY A 151 0.78 -6.59 3.69
C GLY A 151 -0.58 -5.94 3.88
N GLY A 152 -1.50 -6.13 2.95
CA GLY A 152 -2.85 -5.61 3.07
C GLY A 152 -2.98 -4.21 2.47
N VAL A 153 -3.02 -4.13 1.16
CA VAL A 153 -3.11 -2.88 0.39
C VAL A 153 -4.50 -2.69 -0.20
N LEU A 154 -5.11 -3.76 -0.71
CA LEU A 154 -6.34 -3.67 -1.50
C LEU A 154 -7.53 -3.10 -0.72
N HIS A 155 -7.58 -3.32 0.57
CA HIS A 155 -8.70 -2.85 1.40
C HIS A 155 -8.71 -1.33 1.64
N TYR A 156 -7.67 -0.59 1.24
CA TYR A 156 -7.65 0.87 1.26
C TYR A 156 -8.29 1.50 0.03
N PHE A 157 -8.59 0.72 -1.00
CA PHE A 157 -9.12 1.22 -2.27
C PHE A 157 -10.55 0.77 -2.48
N HIS A 158 -11.46 1.74 -2.63
CA HIS A 158 -12.86 1.45 -2.90
C HIS A 158 -13.07 0.94 -4.34
N ASP A 159 -12.35 1.52 -5.30
CA ASP A 159 -12.37 1.13 -6.70
C ASP A 159 -11.12 0.31 -7.04
N ILE A 160 -11.25 -1.01 -6.98
CA ILE A 160 -10.17 -1.96 -7.29
C ILE A 160 -9.83 -1.95 -8.78
N ASP A 161 -10.80 -1.70 -9.66
CA ASP A 161 -10.54 -1.66 -11.10
C ASP A 161 -9.71 -0.43 -11.47
N ALA A 162 -10.01 0.73 -10.90
CA ALA A 162 -9.18 1.92 -11.03
C ALA A 162 -7.76 1.68 -10.48
N PHE A 163 -7.64 1.06 -9.31
CA PHE A 163 -6.34 0.71 -8.73
C PHE A 163 -5.54 -0.22 -9.64
N MET A 164 -6.13 -1.31 -10.13
CA MET A 164 -5.47 -2.26 -11.02
C MET A 164 -5.11 -1.64 -12.37
N SER A 165 -5.91 -0.69 -12.85
CA SER A 165 -5.59 0.08 -14.05
C SER A 165 -4.32 0.91 -13.88
N VAL A 166 -4.14 1.56 -12.73
CA VAL A 166 -2.90 2.28 -12.38
C VAL A 166 -1.71 1.31 -12.36
N MET A 167 -1.85 0.15 -11.72
CA MET A 167 -0.77 -0.87 -11.68
C MET A 167 -0.35 -1.32 -13.08
N ASN A 168 -1.33 -1.57 -13.96
CA ASN A 168 -1.06 -1.94 -15.35
C ASN A 168 -0.38 -0.82 -16.14
N LEU A 169 -0.75 0.44 -15.91
CA LEU A 169 -0.15 1.60 -16.58
C LEU A 169 1.31 1.83 -16.17
N LEU A 170 1.68 1.52 -14.94
CA LEU A 170 3.05 1.63 -14.42
C LEU A 170 4.00 0.59 -15.04
N LEU A 171 3.49 -0.61 -15.35
CA LEU A 171 4.27 -1.72 -15.86
C LEU A 171 4.70 -1.52 -17.31
N LYS A 172 5.96 -1.84 -17.60
CA LYS A 172 6.43 -2.05 -18.97
C LYS A 172 5.70 -3.23 -19.63
N PRO A 173 5.63 -3.29 -20.96
CA PRO A 173 5.23 -4.52 -21.64
C PRO A 173 6.11 -5.70 -21.18
N GLY A 174 5.45 -6.78 -20.72
CA GLY A 174 6.15 -7.95 -20.15
C GLY A 174 6.59 -7.79 -18.69
N GLY A 175 6.36 -6.63 -18.07
CA GLY A 175 6.58 -6.44 -16.64
C GLY A 175 5.63 -7.29 -15.80
N LYS A 176 6.02 -7.55 -14.54
CA LYS A 176 5.24 -8.39 -13.64
C LYS A 176 4.76 -7.65 -12.40
N MET A 177 3.60 -8.03 -11.89
CA MET A 177 3.08 -7.59 -10.61
C MET A 177 3.29 -8.69 -9.57
N ILE A 178 3.87 -8.32 -8.44
CA ILE A 178 4.00 -9.16 -7.24
C ILE A 178 3.08 -8.56 -6.19
N CYS A 179 1.99 -9.25 -5.88
CA CYS A 179 1.00 -8.82 -4.91
C CYS A 179 0.80 -9.89 -3.84
N SER A 180 0.85 -9.48 -2.58
CA SER A 180 0.48 -10.33 -1.46
C SER A 180 -0.42 -9.55 -0.52
N ASP A 181 -1.66 -9.97 -0.43
CA ASP A 181 -2.67 -9.30 0.39
C ASP A 181 -3.36 -10.27 1.36
N PHE A 182 -4.15 -9.72 2.26
CA PHE A 182 -4.93 -10.51 3.21
C PHE A 182 -6.09 -11.19 2.49
N HIS A 183 -6.26 -12.48 2.76
CA HIS A 183 -7.44 -13.18 2.27
C HIS A 183 -8.69 -12.69 3.05
N PRO A 184 -9.83 -12.44 2.40
CA PRO A 184 -11.06 -11.98 3.06
C PRO A 184 -11.49 -12.86 4.23
N PHE A 185 -11.14 -14.15 4.23
CA PHE A 185 -11.40 -15.07 5.31
C PHE A 185 -10.79 -14.66 6.65
N THR A 186 -9.71 -13.87 6.66
CA THR A 186 -9.11 -13.36 7.91
C THR A 186 -10.10 -12.52 8.70
N LYS A 187 -10.91 -11.69 8.02
CA LYS A 187 -11.95 -10.88 8.67
C LYS A 187 -13.06 -11.71 9.32
N ILE A 188 -13.43 -12.83 8.68
CA ILE A 188 -14.41 -13.78 9.21
C ILE A 188 -13.82 -14.48 10.45
N ALA A 189 -12.59 -14.96 10.35
CA ALA A 189 -11.92 -15.63 11.45
C ALA A 189 -11.74 -14.70 12.66
N ASP A 190 -11.35 -13.43 12.43
CA ASP A 190 -11.22 -12.42 13.47
C ASP A 190 -12.58 -12.14 14.15
N SER A 191 -13.66 -12.01 13.38
CA SER A 191 -15.02 -11.77 13.93
C SER A 191 -15.50 -12.93 14.78
N LEU A 192 -15.24 -14.17 14.37
CA LEU A 192 -15.56 -15.38 15.13
C LEU A 192 -14.74 -15.48 16.42
N ALA A 193 -13.44 -15.18 16.35
CA ALA A 193 -12.55 -15.20 17.51
C ALA A 193 -12.89 -14.15 18.58
N LEU A 194 -13.47 -13.02 18.15
CA LEU A 194 -13.89 -11.93 19.05
C LEU A 194 -15.35 -12.05 19.50
N GLU A 195 -16.05 -13.15 19.19
CA GLU A 195 -17.48 -13.35 19.48
C GLU A 195 -18.38 -12.23 18.91
N GLN A 196 -17.93 -11.56 17.87
CA GLN A 196 -18.68 -10.53 17.17
C GLN A 196 -19.62 -11.16 16.15
N LYS A 197 -20.61 -10.38 15.65
CA LYS A 197 -21.50 -10.84 14.58
C LYS A 197 -20.67 -11.35 13.41
N ALA A 198 -20.81 -12.64 13.10
CA ALA A 198 -20.07 -13.26 11.97
C ALA A 198 -20.37 -12.52 10.67
N MET A 199 -19.33 -12.05 10.00
CA MET A 199 -19.45 -11.47 8.67
C MET A 199 -19.60 -12.58 7.63
N SER A 200 -20.46 -12.36 6.64
CA SER A 200 -20.53 -13.26 5.49
C SER A 200 -19.30 -13.06 4.59
N TYR A 201 -18.74 -14.16 4.09
CA TYR A 201 -17.67 -14.10 3.07
C TYR A 201 -18.10 -13.34 1.80
N PHE A 202 -19.39 -13.35 1.52
CA PHE A 202 -19.99 -12.69 0.35
C PHE A 202 -20.66 -11.35 0.70
N SER A 203 -20.34 -10.76 1.86
CA SER A 203 -20.85 -9.45 2.21
C SER A 203 -20.21 -8.39 1.31
N GLU A 204 -21.04 -7.54 0.72
CA GLU A 204 -20.63 -6.34 -0.03
C GLU A 204 -20.62 -5.08 0.86
N GLU A 205 -20.85 -5.24 2.16
CA GLU A 205 -20.85 -4.13 3.12
C GLU A 205 -19.43 -3.60 3.30
N VAL A 206 -19.30 -2.28 3.31
CA VAL A 206 -18.03 -1.60 3.62
C VAL A 206 -17.70 -1.80 5.10
N PHE A 207 -16.55 -2.44 5.37
CA PHE A 207 -16.06 -2.62 6.72
C PHE A 207 -15.21 -1.42 7.13
N GLN A 208 -15.60 -0.75 8.20
CA GLN A 208 -14.77 0.26 8.87
C GLN A 208 -14.12 -0.36 10.10
N GLY A 209 -12.82 -0.22 10.22
CA GLY A 209 -12.05 -0.77 11.33
C GLY A 209 -10.84 0.07 11.65
N GLU A 210 -10.29 -0.11 12.84
CA GLU A 210 -9.07 0.57 13.23
C GLU A 210 -7.87 0.13 12.37
N MET A 211 -6.94 1.05 12.17
CA MET A 211 -5.68 0.77 11.48
C MET A 211 -4.90 -0.34 12.20
N ALA A 212 -4.26 -1.20 11.42
CA ALA A 212 -3.55 -2.36 11.95
C ALA A 212 -2.49 -2.01 13.02
N HIS A 213 -1.84 -0.86 12.90
CA HIS A 213 -0.83 -0.42 13.87
C HIS A 213 -1.44 0.27 15.11
N ALA A 214 -2.72 0.66 15.09
CA ALA A 214 -3.39 1.25 16.26
C ALA A 214 -3.31 0.33 17.49
N ARG A 215 -3.37 -0.99 17.31
CA ARG A 215 -3.24 -1.99 18.38
C ARG A 215 -1.90 -1.97 19.13
N PHE A 216 -0.87 -1.39 18.54
CA PHE A 216 0.47 -1.28 19.13
C PHE A 216 0.73 0.10 19.77
N MET A 217 -0.25 1.00 19.69
CA MET A 217 -0.15 2.33 20.27
C MET A 217 -0.67 2.34 21.70
N ASP A 218 -0.12 3.25 22.51
CA ASP A 218 -0.63 3.50 23.86
C ASP A 218 -2.08 3.98 23.80
N HIS A 219 -2.88 3.64 24.80
CA HIS A 219 -4.32 3.91 24.83
C HIS A 219 -4.67 5.39 24.58
N GLU A 220 -3.89 6.31 25.15
CA GLU A 220 -4.10 7.76 24.96
C GLU A 220 -3.86 8.22 23.52
N VAL A 221 -2.89 7.62 22.85
CA VAL A 221 -2.56 7.89 21.44
C VAL A 221 -3.63 7.32 20.54
N ARG A 222 -4.03 6.07 20.79
CA ARG A 222 -5.10 5.39 20.05
C ARG A 222 -6.44 6.12 20.11
N ALA A 223 -6.80 6.66 21.29
CA ALA A 223 -8.03 7.43 21.48
C ALA A 223 -8.07 8.76 20.69
N LYS A 224 -6.92 9.24 20.21
CA LYS A 224 -6.79 10.46 19.41
C LYS A 224 -6.64 10.20 17.91
N MET A 225 -6.57 8.94 17.51
CA MET A 225 -6.52 8.60 16.08
C MET A 225 -7.83 8.98 15.39
N PRO A 226 -7.71 9.51 14.16
CA PRO A 226 -8.88 9.87 13.35
C PRO A 226 -9.68 8.65 12.91
#